data_888456752db1a4df607c8031b074b884
#
_entry.id   888456752db1a4df607c8031b074b884
#
_cell.length_a   1.000
_cell.length_b   1.000
_cell.length_c   1.000
_cell.angle_alpha   90.00
_cell.angle_beta   90.00
_cell.angle_gamma   90.00
#
_symmetry.space_group_name_H-M   'P 1'
#
loop_
_entity.id
_entity.type
_entity.pdbx_description
1 polymer ?
#
loop_
_entity_poly.entity_id
_entity_poly.type
_entity_poly.pdbx_seq_one_letter_code
_entity_poly.pdbx_strand_id
1 'polypeptide(L)'
;HVFFIDAILRRTLIDLEELGIERVLVHAEKSAAYMADAYARINNGIGVCMAQSVGAANLAAGLQDAYLHRSPVLALTGRKEPAFQYRNAYQEVEHWPLFEPVTKFQANVDEAGDLPRLLAQAMREATSGTPRPAHLDFKGLQAEGIETATIAAATPVAPELARLMRHRPRAPADEIERVSERLSAARKPVLVIGTGAIQSGAHAAVRALADKLSIPVATSLGGRGIVPTTHPGHIGVVGTYSAPITNQLVHEADCVVYVGCHTGDQVTNNWTVPGPEVPIVQIDVDPIELGRNYPNVTGVCGDPTAALEDLATAVSGSAAGWADWTKSARARFDEWWATRDELRRSGETPIHVDRICAALSDLLPDDGILVADTGYSGIWTGTMVELRSPDQTYLRAAGSLGWSFPAAIGAKCAAPGRPVVCFTGDGAFYYHVGELETARRLGLPMVVVVNNNAGFGQGLYRVRAMQGDRPGNPDALLC
;
A
#
# COMPACT_ATOMS: atom_id res chain seq x y z
N HIS A 1 -9.62 -14.63 -7.39
CA HIS A 1 -8.67 -15.51 -6.71
C HIS A 1 -8.95 -15.55 -5.21
N VAL A 2 -8.71 -16.73 -4.62
CA VAL A 2 -8.73 -16.93 -3.17
C VAL A 2 -7.40 -17.57 -2.78
N PHE A 3 -6.69 -16.96 -1.80
CA PHE A 3 -5.40 -17.39 -1.33
C PHE A 3 -5.54 -18.10 0.02
N PHE A 4 -5.02 -19.33 0.15
CA PHE A 4 -5.25 -20.14 1.34
C PHE A 4 -4.17 -21.20 1.58
N ILE A 5 -4.11 -21.68 2.81
CA ILE A 5 -3.40 -22.90 3.17
C ILE A 5 -4.30 -23.76 4.04
N ASP A 6 -4.30 -25.03 3.83
CA ASP A 6 -5.26 -26.02 4.32
C ASP A 6 -6.70 -25.50 4.40
N ALA A 7 -7.61 -26.18 3.80
CA ALA A 7 -8.87 -25.58 3.44
C ALA A 7 -9.85 -25.48 4.60
N ILE A 8 -10.34 -24.27 4.84
CA ILE A 8 -11.69 -24.07 5.34
C ILE A 8 -12.66 -24.05 4.14
N LEU A 9 -13.92 -24.30 4.36
CA LEU A 9 -14.94 -24.29 3.29
C LEU A 9 -14.55 -25.21 2.12
N ARG A 10 -14.16 -26.45 2.43
CA ARG A 10 -13.60 -27.39 1.44
C ARG A 10 -14.57 -27.68 0.30
N ARG A 11 -15.85 -27.79 0.60
CA ARG A 11 -16.90 -27.98 -0.39
C ARG A 11 -17.06 -26.75 -1.26
N THR A 12 -17.10 -25.56 -0.62
CA THR A 12 -17.14 -24.28 -1.31
C THR A 12 -15.93 -24.10 -2.25
N LEU A 13 -14.73 -24.57 -1.87
CA LEU A 13 -13.56 -24.53 -2.76
C LEU A 13 -13.75 -25.31 -4.06
N ILE A 14 -14.55 -26.39 -4.05
CA ILE A 14 -14.92 -27.13 -5.27
C ILE A 14 -15.87 -26.25 -6.10
N ASP A 15 -16.91 -25.70 -5.47
CA ASP A 15 -17.90 -24.86 -6.13
C ASP A 15 -17.28 -23.58 -6.72
N LEU A 16 -16.24 -23.00 -6.07
CA LEU A 16 -15.52 -21.83 -6.57
C LEU A 16 -14.86 -22.07 -7.93
N GLU A 17 -14.38 -23.30 -8.20
CA GLU A 17 -13.80 -23.65 -9.51
C GLU A 17 -14.86 -23.58 -10.61
N GLU A 18 -16.06 -24.11 -10.35
CA GLU A 18 -17.19 -24.05 -11.29
C GLU A 18 -17.62 -22.60 -11.60
N LEU A 19 -17.40 -21.69 -10.65
CA LEU A 19 -17.67 -20.26 -10.77
C LEU A 19 -16.51 -19.47 -11.40
N GLY A 20 -15.42 -20.14 -11.81
CA GLY A 20 -14.23 -19.48 -12.38
C GLY A 20 -13.42 -18.68 -11.38
N ILE A 21 -13.51 -18.99 -10.09
CA ILE A 21 -12.69 -18.37 -9.04
C ILE A 21 -11.47 -19.25 -8.80
N GLU A 22 -10.31 -18.72 -9.16
CA GLU A 22 -9.01 -19.40 -9.00
C GLU A 22 -8.65 -19.59 -7.51
N ARG A 23 -8.22 -20.82 -7.19
CA ARG A 23 -7.82 -21.22 -5.83
C ARG A 23 -6.32 -21.34 -5.75
N VAL A 24 -5.71 -20.50 -4.94
CA VAL A 24 -4.25 -20.43 -4.79
C VAL A 24 -3.84 -21.01 -3.45
N LEU A 25 -3.45 -22.29 -3.47
CA LEU A 25 -2.83 -22.92 -2.31
C LEU A 25 -1.41 -22.39 -2.12
N VAL A 26 -1.09 -21.93 -0.92
CA VAL A 26 0.20 -21.32 -0.56
C VAL A 26 0.93 -22.13 0.52
N HIS A 27 2.14 -21.72 0.92
CA HIS A 27 2.97 -22.41 1.91
C HIS A 27 2.90 -21.81 3.31
N ALA A 28 2.29 -20.63 3.47
CA ALA A 28 2.06 -20.02 4.78
C ALA A 28 0.83 -19.09 4.72
N GLU A 29 0.04 -19.05 5.81
CA GLU A 29 -1.15 -18.19 5.90
C GLU A 29 -0.80 -16.72 5.77
N LYS A 30 0.36 -16.32 6.31
CA LYS A 30 0.87 -14.96 6.15
C LYS A 30 1.12 -14.60 4.69
N SER A 31 1.61 -15.54 3.89
CA SER A 31 1.74 -15.37 2.44
C SER A 31 0.40 -15.18 1.75
N ALA A 32 -0.64 -15.92 2.18
CA ALA A 32 -2.00 -15.76 1.65
C ALA A 32 -2.52 -14.33 1.85
N ALA A 33 -2.31 -13.76 3.04
CA ALA A 33 -2.69 -12.37 3.33
C ALA A 33 -1.91 -11.36 2.47
N TYR A 34 -0.61 -11.56 2.26
CA TYR A 34 0.23 -10.69 1.43
C TYR A 34 -0.14 -10.78 -0.06
N MET A 35 -0.46 -11.97 -0.56
CA MET A 35 -0.98 -12.16 -1.93
C MET A 35 -2.32 -11.46 -2.10
N ALA A 36 -3.25 -11.64 -1.14
CA ALA A 36 -4.55 -10.98 -1.16
C ALA A 36 -4.45 -9.45 -1.11
N ASP A 37 -3.51 -8.91 -0.32
CA ASP A 37 -3.25 -7.48 -0.22
C ASP A 37 -2.79 -6.90 -1.58
N ALA A 38 -1.76 -7.48 -2.18
CA ALA A 38 -1.27 -7.02 -3.48
C ALA A 38 -2.30 -7.21 -4.61
N TYR A 39 -3.04 -8.33 -4.57
CA TYR A 39 -4.16 -8.57 -5.48
C TYR A 39 -5.20 -7.45 -5.39
N ALA A 40 -5.59 -7.08 -4.16
CA ALA A 40 -6.54 -5.99 -3.92
C ALA A 40 -6.05 -4.65 -4.48
N ARG A 41 -4.77 -4.32 -4.26
CA ARG A 41 -4.16 -3.06 -4.73
C ARG A 41 -4.10 -2.97 -6.27
N ILE A 42 -3.83 -4.08 -6.95
CA ILE A 42 -3.76 -4.10 -8.43
C ILE A 42 -5.15 -4.15 -9.05
N ASN A 43 -6.06 -4.94 -8.47
CA ASN A 43 -7.42 -5.12 -9.00
C ASN A 43 -8.37 -3.96 -8.63
N ASN A 44 -7.92 -3.07 -7.76
CA ASN A 44 -8.72 -1.99 -7.17
C ASN A 44 -10.04 -2.50 -6.55
N GLY A 45 -9.94 -3.61 -5.84
CA GLY A 45 -11.08 -4.34 -5.27
C GLY A 45 -10.65 -5.19 -4.07
N ILE A 46 -11.51 -6.12 -3.67
CA ILE A 46 -11.25 -6.99 -2.51
C ILE A 46 -10.30 -8.13 -2.88
N GLY A 47 -9.27 -8.35 -2.05
CA GLY A 47 -8.50 -9.58 -2.01
C GLY A 47 -9.07 -10.54 -0.96
N VAL A 48 -9.08 -11.84 -1.22
CA VAL A 48 -9.65 -12.83 -0.29
C VAL A 48 -8.58 -13.82 0.15
N CYS A 49 -8.46 -14.03 1.46
CA CYS A 49 -7.58 -15.06 2.04
C CYS A 49 -8.29 -15.87 3.11
N MET A 50 -7.83 -17.12 3.29
CA MET A 50 -8.47 -18.05 4.22
C MET A 50 -7.45 -18.85 5.02
N ALA A 51 -7.82 -19.18 6.27
CA ALA A 51 -7.07 -20.09 7.12
C ALA A 51 -7.99 -20.79 8.13
N GLN A 52 -7.66 -22.04 8.49
CA GLN A 52 -8.33 -22.68 9.61
C GLN A 52 -7.71 -22.26 10.95
N SER A 53 -8.44 -22.46 12.01
CA SER A 53 -8.13 -22.24 13.43
C SER A 53 -6.73 -21.71 13.78
N VAL A 54 -5.75 -22.58 14.04
CA VAL A 54 -4.40 -22.16 14.46
C VAL A 54 -3.67 -21.33 13.39
N GLY A 55 -3.97 -21.55 12.12
CA GLY A 55 -3.47 -20.74 11.01
C GLY A 55 -4.02 -19.33 10.99
N ALA A 56 -5.15 -19.07 11.67
CA ALA A 56 -5.71 -17.74 11.82
C ALA A 56 -4.74 -16.73 12.46
N ALA A 57 -3.92 -17.16 13.42
CA ALA A 57 -2.91 -16.30 14.04
C ALA A 57 -1.84 -15.85 13.02
N ASN A 58 -1.38 -16.77 12.16
CA ASN A 58 -0.46 -16.44 11.08
C ASN A 58 -1.12 -15.53 10.02
N LEU A 59 -2.39 -15.76 9.72
CA LEU A 59 -3.15 -14.92 8.80
C LEU A 59 -3.31 -13.49 9.35
N ALA A 60 -3.66 -13.34 10.62
CA ALA A 60 -3.76 -12.04 11.29
C ALA A 60 -2.42 -11.28 11.26
N ALA A 61 -1.29 -11.98 11.47
CA ALA A 61 0.04 -11.40 11.33
C ALA A 61 0.31 -10.87 9.90
N GLY A 62 -0.25 -11.50 8.87
CA GLY A 62 -0.15 -11.03 7.49
C GLY A 62 -1.03 -9.81 7.20
N LEU A 63 -2.21 -9.73 7.81
CA LEU A 63 -3.15 -8.62 7.60
C LEU A 63 -2.66 -7.27 8.11
N GLN A 64 -1.65 -7.23 9.00
CA GLN A 64 -1.09 -5.97 9.48
C GLN A 64 -0.65 -5.06 8.34
N ASP A 65 -0.01 -5.61 7.30
CA ASP A 65 0.47 -4.82 6.16
C ASP A 65 -0.72 -4.22 5.37
N ALA A 66 -1.74 -5.04 5.09
CA ALA A 66 -2.97 -4.58 4.46
C ALA A 66 -3.69 -3.51 5.29
N TYR A 67 -3.73 -3.65 6.63
CA TYR A 67 -4.34 -2.68 7.53
C TYR A 67 -3.61 -1.33 7.49
N LEU A 68 -2.28 -1.36 7.57
CA LEU A 68 -1.43 -0.16 7.54
C LEU A 68 -1.46 0.53 6.17
N HIS A 69 -1.53 -0.27 5.08
CA HIS A 69 -1.62 0.27 3.73
C HIS A 69 -3.05 0.65 3.32
N ARG A 70 -4.05 0.38 4.17
CA ARG A 70 -5.46 0.64 3.89
C ARG A 70 -5.98 -0.14 2.68
N SER A 71 -5.66 -1.42 2.62
CA SER A 71 -6.11 -2.33 1.55
C SER A 71 -7.35 -3.12 1.98
N PRO A 72 -8.34 -3.28 1.10
CA PRO A 72 -9.53 -4.06 1.39
C PRO A 72 -9.25 -5.55 1.21
N VAL A 73 -9.00 -6.24 2.31
CA VAL A 73 -8.82 -7.70 2.33
C VAL A 73 -9.93 -8.33 3.15
N LEU A 74 -10.56 -9.36 2.60
CA LEU A 74 -11.51 -10.20 3.31
C LEU A 74 -10.80 -11.46 3.79
N ALA A 75 -10.67 -11.60 5.10
CA ALA A 75 -10.11 -12.78 5.75
C ALA A 75 -11.25 -13.68 6.24
N LEU A 76 -11.18 -14.96 5.89
CA LEU A 76 -12.13 -15.98 6.30
C LEU A 76 -11.41 -17.03 7.16
N THR A 77 -11.90 -17.28 8.39
CA THR A 77 -11.29 -18.28 9.27
C THR A 77 -12.34 -19.24 9.82
N GLY A 78 -11.91 -20.42 10.23
CA GLY A 78 -12.73 -21.38 10.94
C GLY A 78 -12.33 -21.47 12.39
N ARG A 79 -13.27 -21.35 13.32
CA ARG A 79 -13.04 -21.41 14.77
C ARG A 79 -13.69 -22.62 15.41
N LYS A 80 -13.24 -22.96 16.62
CA LYS A 80 -13.86 -24.04 17.35
C LYS A 80 -15.33 -23.76 17.61
N GLU A 81 -16.16 -24.78 17.40
CA GLU A 81 -17.61 -24.67 17.67
C GLU A 81 -17.86 -24.26 19.14
N PRO A 82 -18.83 -23.36 19.41
CA PRO A 82 -19.14 -22.88 20.76
C PRO A 82 -19.43 -24.01 21.76
N ALA A 83 -20.03 -25.10 21.31
CA ALA A 83 -20.35 -26.25 22.17
C ALA A 83 -19.11 -26.95 22.74
N PHE A 84 -17.94 -26.77 22.13
CA PHE A 84 -16.69 -27.42 22.55
C PHE A 84 -15.68 -26.45 23.17
N GLN A 85 -15.97 -25.14 23.17
CA GLN A 85 -15.08 -24.13 23.75
C GLN A 85 -14.94 -24.29 25.25
N TYR A 86 -13.80 -23.83 25.80
CA TYR A 86 -13.44 -23.90 27.22
C TYR A 86 -13.31 -25.32 27.78
N ARG A 87 -13.02 -26.29 26.92
CA ARG A 87 -12.90 -27.70 27.28
C ARG A 87 -11.57 -28.32 26.86
N ASN A 88 -10.55 -27.51 26.63
CA ASN A 88 -9.26 -27.92 26.08
C ASN A 88 -9.44 -28.63 24.72
N ALA A 89 -10.32 -28.10 23.88
CA ALA A 89 -10.62 -28.70 22.60
C ALA A 89 -9.42 -28.54 21.63
N TYR A 90 -9.24 -29.53 20.75
CA TYR A 90 -8.18 -29.50 19.76
C TYR A 90 -8.26 -28.24 18.89
N GLN A 91 -7.13 -27.52 18.74
CA GLN A 91 -7.01 -26.28 17.97
C GLN A 91 -7.98 -25.15 18.44
N GLU A 92 -8.32 -25.09 19.70
CA GLU A 92 -9.09 -24.02 20.26
C GLU A 92 -8.21 -22.79 20.49
N VAL A 93 -8.45 -21.72 19.72
CA VAL A 93 -7.80 -20.41 19.85
C VAL A 93 -8.86 -19.33 19.69
N GLU A 94 -8.82 -18.31 20.54
CA GLU A 94 -9.70 -17.16 20.44
C GLU A 94 -9.22 -16.24 19.30
N HIS A 95 -10.02 -16.12 18.24
CA HIS A 95 -9.66 -15.34 17.06
C HIS A 95 -9.97 -13.87 17.23
N TRP A 96 -11.05 -13.51 17.94
CA TRP A 96 -11.50 -12.13 18.04
C TRP A 96 -10.39 -11.16 18.47
N PRO A 97 -9.63 -11.39 19.54
CA PRO A 97 -8.54 -10.51 19.96
C PRO A 97 -7.38 -10.46 18.99
N LEU A 98 -7.17 -11.52 18.18
CA LEU A 98 -6.10 -11.56 17.18
C LEU A 98 -6.39 -10.66 15.98
N PHE A 99 -7.66 -10.55 15.58
CA PHE A 99 -8.05 -9.79 14.40
C PHE A 99 -8.49 -8.36 14.73
N GLU A 100 -8.86 -8.05 15.95
CA GLU A 100 -9.33 -6.72 16.37
C GLU A 100 -8.38 -5.58 15.96
N PRO A 101 -7.05 -5.65 16.20
CA PRO A 101 -6.13 -4.56 15.88
C PRO A 101 -5.78 -4.47 14.38
N VAL A 102 -6.12 -5.47 13.58
CA VAL A 102 -5.71 -5.57 12.16
C VAL A 102 -6.88 -5.62 11.18
N THR A 103 -8.11 -5.40 11.68
CA THR A 103 -9.32 -5.34 10.85
C THR A 103 -10.16 -4.12 11.19
N LYS A 104 -10.95 -3.68 10.25
CA LYS A 104 -11.93 -2.62 10.42
C LYS A 104 -13.30 -3.15 10.89
N PHE A 105 -13.57 -4.39 10.52
CA PHE A 105 -14.81 -5.10 10.83
C PHE A 105 -14.50 -6.57 11.06
N GLN A 106 -15.17 -7.16 12.05
CA GLN A 106 -15.16 -8.61 12.23
C GLN A 106 -16.54 -9.10 12.68
N ALA A 107 -16.87 -10.32 12.30
CA ALA A 107 -18.11 -10.97 12.70
C ALA A 107 -17.96 -12.48 12.76
N ASN A 108 -18.69 -13.11 13.70
CA ASN A 108 -18.86 -14.55 13.76
C ASN A 108 -20.01 -14.99 12.85
N VAL A 109 -19.77 -16.03 12.05
CA VAL A 109 -20.78 -16.70 11.23
C VAL A 109 -21.15 -18.00 11.93
N ASP A 110 -22.17 -17.95 12.77
CA ASP A 110 -22.67 -19.10 13.52
C ASP A 110 -23.79 -19.86 12.81
N GLU A 111 -24.56 -19.15 11.99
CA GLU A 111 -25.65 -19.70 11.23
C GLU A 111 -25.49 -19.40 9.74
N ALA A 112 -25.66 -20.40 8.88
CA ALA A 112 -25.50 -20.25 7.44
C ALA A 112 -26.43 -19.19 6.84
N GLY A 113 -27.64 -19.02 7.39
CA GLY A 113 -28.60 -18.00 6.96
C GLY A 113 -28.11 -16.57 7.12
N ASP A 114 -27.16 -16.31 8.03
CA ASP A 114 -26.54 -14.99 8.25
C ASP A 114 -25.42 -14.67 7.26
N LEU A 115 -24.83 -15.69 6.62
CA LEU A 115 -23.66 -15.51 5.77
C LEU A 115 -23.83 -14.45 4.67
N PRO A 116 -24.92 -14.43 3.87
CA PRO A 116 -25.08 -13.42 2.83
C PRO A 116 -25.09 -11.99 3.37
N ARG A 117 -25.75 -11.77 4.49
CA ARG A 117 -25.83 -10.46 5.15
C ARG A 117 -24.48 -10.03 5.73
N LEU A 118 -23.78 -10.93 6.43
CA LEU A 118 -22.49 -10.66 7.03
C LEU A 118 -21.39 -10.48 5.97
N LEU A 119 -21.44 -11.25 4.89
CA LEU A 119 -20.53 -11.08 3.76
C LEU A 119 -20.72 -9.72 3.09
N ALA A 120 -21.96 -9.32 2.80
CA ALA A 120 -22.27 -8.02 2.26
C ALA A 120 -21.81 -6.87 3.20
N GLN A 121 -21.96 -7.05 4.52
CA GLN A 121 -21.48 -6.07 5.49
C GLN A 121 -19.95 -6.01 5.51
N ALA A 122 -19.25 -7.14 5.58
CA ALA A 122 -17.79 -7.19 5.57
C ALA A 122 -17.20 -6.54 4.32
N MET A 123 -17.79 -6.79 3.15
CA MET A 123 -17.36 -6.17 1.89
C MET A 123 -17.58 -4.65 1.90
N ARG A 124 -18.73 -4.18 2.38
CA ARG A 124 -18.98 -2.72 2.53
C ARG A 124 -17.99 -2.06 3.47
N GLU A 125 -17.74 -2.66 4.63
CA GLU A 125 -16.79 -2.13 5.60
C GLU A 125 -15.38 -2.08 5.04
N ALA A 126 -14.95 -3.15 4.35
CA ALA A 126 -13.62 -3.21 3.78
C ALA A 126 -13.38 -2.14 2.69
N THR A 127 -14.40 -1.80 1.90
CA THR A 127 -14.25 -0.95 0.69
C THR A 127 -14.72 0.48 0.85
N SER A 128 -15.45 0.83 1.91
CA SER A 128 -16.04 2.17 2.08
C SER A 128 -15.22 3.07 3.00
N GLY A 129 -15.23 4.38 2.76
CA GLY A 129 -14.41 5.33 3.50
C GLY A 129 -12.92 5.00 3.37
N THR A 130 -12.16 5.00 4.46
CA THR A 130 -10.80 4.45 4.48
C THR A 130 -10.86 2.93 4.37
N PRO A 131 -10.39 2.31 3.26
CA PRO A 131 -10.41 0.86 3.11
C PRO A 131 -9.52 0.18 4.14
N ARG A 132 -9.90 -1.01 4.59
CA ARG A 132 -9.09 -1.84 5.50
C ARG A 132 -9.60 -3.29 5.49
N PRO A 133 -8.84 -4.25 6.04
CA PRO A 133 -9.30 -5.63 6.12
C PRO A 133 -10.58 -5.79 6.94
N ALA A 134 -11.38 -6.80 6.55
CA ALA A 134 -12.52 -7.30 7.30
C ALA A 134 -12.35 -8.80 7.55
N HIS A 135 -12.93 -9.31 8.62
CA HIS A 135 -12.79 -10.70 9.04
C HIS A 135 -14.16 -11.35 9.30
N LEU A 136 -14.35 -12.54 8.77
CA LEU A 136 -15.49 -13.41 9.07
C LEU A 136 -14.96 -14.72 9.66
N ASP A 137 -15.43 -15.07 10.86
CA ASP A 137 -15.00 -16.24 11.59
C ASP A 137 -16.12 -17.28 11.65
N PHE A 138 -15.93 -18.39 10.97
CA PHE A 138 -16.94 -19.40 10.76
C PHE A 138 -16.97 -20.44 11.88
N LYS A 139 -18.17 -20.86 12.26
CA LYS A 139 -18.39 -21.96 13.19
C LYS A 139 -17.90 -23.28 12.61
N GLY A 140 -17.04 -23.96 13.34
CA GLY A 140 -16.33 -25.18 12.93
C GLY A 140 -14.90 -24.89 12.47
N LEU A 141 -13.92 -25.75 12.81
CA LEU A 141 -12.50 -25.55 12.46
C LEU A 141 -12.29 -25.37 10.96
N GLN A 142 -13.13 -26.03 10.17
CA GLN A 142 -13.14 -25.98 8.71
C GLN A 142 -14.44 -25.34 8.19
N ALA A 143 -15.18 -24.67 9.04
CA ALA A 143 -16.49 -24.09 8.76
C ALA A 143 -17.57 -25.17 8.42
N GLU A 144 -17.35 -26.40 8.83
CA GLU A 144 -18.22 -27.54 8.50
C GLU A 144 -19.68 -27.38 8.95
N GLY A 145 -19.90 -26.65 10.04
CA GLY A 145 -21.25 -26.32 10.52
C GLY A 145 -22.02 -25.37 9.61
N ILE A 146 -21.32 -24.57 8.81
CA ILE A 146 -21.90 -23.62 7.86
C ILE A 146 -22.01 -24.26 6.48
N GLU A 147 -20.96 -24.95 6.04
CA GLU A 147 -20.82 -25.51 4.69
C GLU A 147 -21.85 -26.60 4.37
N THR A 148 -22.28 -27.34 5.38
CA THR A 148 -23.28 -28.43 5.21
C THR A 148 -24.72 -27.94 5.34
N ALA A 149 -24.94 -26.69 5.69
CA ALA A 149 -26.28 -26.14 5.86
C ALA A 149 -26.90 -25.73 4.51
N THR A 150 -28.24 -25.78 4.46
CA THR A 150 -29.01 -25.31 3.30
C THR A 150 -29.53 -23.91 3.58
N ILE A 151 -29.21 -22.94 2.72
CA ILE A 151 -29.76 -21.59 2.76
C ILE A 151 -31.00 -21.54 1.87
N ALA A 152 -32.17 -21.26 2.44
CA ALA A 152 -33.47 -21.35 1.73
C ALA A 152 -33.63 -20.35 0.58
N ALA A 153 -33.09 -19.16 0.67
CA ALA A 153 -32.97 -18.19 -0.42
C ALA A 153 -32.01 -17.09 0.03
N ALA A 154 -30.87 -16.95 -0.61
CA ALA A 154 -29.93 -15.86 -0.33
C ALA A 154 -30.16 -14.70 -1.30
N THR A 155 -30.28 -13.48 -0.78
CA THR A 155 -30.12 -12.29 -1.61
C THR A 155 -28.67 -12.22 -2.08
N PRO A 156 -28.40 -12.20 -3.40
CA PRO A 156 -27.03 -12.08 -3.88
C PRO A 156 -26.34 -10.83 -3.33
N VAL A 157 -25.09 -10.97 -2.97
CA VAL A 157 -24.26 -9.81 -2.62
C VAL A 157 -24.01 -9.00 -3.87
N ALA A 158 -24.27 -7.69 -3.82
CA ALA A 158 -24.10 -6.82 -4.96
C ALA A 158 -22.62 -6.76 -5.39
N PRO A 159 -22.25 -7.05 -6.66
CA PRO A 159 -20.86 -7.13 -7.10
C PRO A 159 -20.05 -5.85 -6.90
N GLU A 160 -20.70 -4.71 -6.94
CA GLU A 160 -20.07 -3.42 -6.73
C GLU A 160 -19.51 -3.24 -5.31
N LEU A 161 -19.95 -4.03 -4.32
CA LEU A 161 -19.38 -4.03 -2.97
C LEU A 161 -17.94 -4.55 -2.94
N ALA A 162 -17.51 -5.28 -3.96
CA ALA A 162 -16.14 -5.76 -4.08
C ALA A 162 -15.16 -4.70 -4.63
N ARG A 163 -15.64 -3.52 -5.04
CA ARG A 163 -14.81 -2.48 -5.68
C ARG A 163 -14.54 -1.33 -4.73
N LEU A 164 -13.30 -0.83 -4.76
CA LEU A 164 -12.92 0.40 -4.07
C LEU A 164 -13.61 1.62 -4.69
N MET A 165 -13.81 2.63 -3.87
CA MET A 165 -14.33 3.95 -4.28
C MET A 165 -15.63 3.85 -5.09
N ARG A 166 -16.51 2.93 -4.70
CA ARG A 166 -17.86 2.81 -5.27
C ARG A 166 -18.64 4.13 -5.20
N HIS A 167 -18.48 4.83 -4.12
CA HIS A 167 -19.02 6.17 -3.90
C HIS A 167 -17.89 7.17 -3.76
N ARG A 168 -17.95 8.25 -4.52
CA ARG A 168 -16.99 9.38 -4.47
C ARG A 168 -17.69 10.59 -3.85
N PRO A 169 -17.62 10.77 -2.52
CA PRO A 169 -18.23 11.95 -1.91
C PRO A 169 -17.52 13.22 -2.40
N ARG A 170 -18.29 14.15 -2.95
CA ARG A 170 -17.80 15.48 -3.26
C ARG A 170 -17.81 16.33 -2.00
N ALA A 171 -16.79 17.14 -1.81
CA ALA A 171 -16.72 18.08 -0.72
C ALA A 171 -17.74 19.22 -0.90
N PRO A 172 -18.18 19.87 0.18
CA PRO A 172 -18.93 21.11 0.11
C PRO A 172 -18.17 22.19 -0.68
N ALA A 173 -18.89 22.97 -1.48
CA ALA A 173 -18.28 23.99 -2.33
C ALA A 173 -17.48 25.05 -1.54
N ASP A 174 -17.94 25.40 -0.33
CA ASP A 174 -17.26 26.34 0.56
C ASP A 174 -15.94 25.81 1.11
N GLU A 175 -15.77 24.47 1.26
CA GLU A 175 -14.48 23.87 1.59
C GLU A 175 -13.48 24.02 0.44
N ILE A 176 -13.93 23.76 -0.79
CA ILE A 176 -13.11 23.93 -2.00
C ILE A 176 -12.73 25.40 -2.19
N GLU A 177 -13.64 26.32 -1.93
CA GLU A 177 -13.38 27.77 -2.01
C GLU A 177 -12.31 28.19 -1.01
N ARG A 178 -12.43 27.80 0.25
CA ARG A 178 -11.41 28.06 1.30
C ARG A 178 -10.02 27.52 0.91
N VAL A 179 -9.96 26.33 0.31
CA VAL A 179 -8.69 25.76 -0.18
C VAL A 179 -8.17 26.56 -1.36
N SER A 180 -9.03 26.95 -2.31
CA SER A 180 -8.66 27.80 -3.44
C SER A 180 -8.05 29.14 -2.98
N GLU A 181 -8.68 29.80 -2.01
CA GLU A 181 -8.16 31.04 -1.40
C GLU A 181 -6.80 30.82 -0.73
N ARG A 182 -6.69 29.78 0.10
CA ARG A 182 -5.45 29.43 0.80
C ARG A 182 -4.30 29.18 -0.18
N LEU A 183 -4.57 28.40 -1.22
CA LEU A 183 -3.61 28.05 -2.25
C LEU A 183 -3.22 29.29 -3.09
N SER A 184 -4.19 30.13 -3.45
CA SER A 184 -3.95 31.36 -4.21
C SER A 184 -3.09 32.39 -3.47
N ALA A 185 -3.08 32.38 -2.15
CA ALA A 185 -2.22 33.23 -1.32
C ALA A 185 -0.76 32.74 -1.23
N ALA A 186 -0.48 31.49 -1.62
CA ALA A 186 0.85 30.91 -1.56
C ALA A 186 1.74 31.39 -2.72
N ARG A 187 3.04 31.45 -2.44
CA ARG A 187 4.09 31.76 -3.43
C ARG A 187 4.89 30.51 -3.84
N LYS A 188 5.00 29.54 -2.92
CA LYS A 188 5.78 28.31 -3.07
C LYS A 188 4.95 27.09 -2.66
N PRO A 189 3.77 26.86 -3.26
CA PRO A 189 2.99 25.70 -2.89
C PRO A 189 3.61 24.39 -3.39
N VAL A 190 3.34 23.27 -2.67
CA VAL A 190 3.75 21.91 -3.06
C VAL A 190 2.57 20.97 -2.85
N LEU A 191 2.31 20.09 -3.83
CA LEU A 191 1.43 18.93 -3.67
C LEU A 191 2.21 17.75 -3.08
N VAL A 192 1.67 17.10 -2.06
CA VAL A 192 2.19 15.86 -1.50
C VAL A 192 1.12 14.77 -1.63
N ILE A 193 1.35 13.82 -2.53
CA ILE A 193 0.35 12.83 -2.89
C ILE A 193 0.58 11.54 -2.10
N GLY A 194 -0.48 11.05 -1.45
CA GLY A 194 -0.48 9.82 -0.66
C GLY A 194 -1.16 8.65 -1.35
N THR A 195 -1.21 7.52 -0.63
CA THR A 195 -1.83 6.26 -1.08
C THR A 195 -3.32 6.42 -1.40
N GLY A 196 -4.05 7.25 -0.65
CA GLY A 196 -5.48 7.47 -0.88
C GLY A 196 -5.78 8.04 -2.26
N ALA A 197 -4.90 8.87 -2.81
CA ALA A 197 -5.03 9.38 -4.18
C ALA A 197 -4.83 8.26 -5.23
N ILE A 198 -3.90 7.32 -5.01
CA ILE A 198 -3.74 6.13 -5.86
C ILE A 198 -5.02 5.29 -5.83
N GLN A 199 -5.55 5.01 -4.64
CA GLN A 199 -6.77 4.21 -4.45
C GLN A 199 -8.02 4.87 -5.05
N SER A 200 -8.08 6.20 -5.01
CA SER A 200 -9.12 6.99 -5.69
C SER A 200 -8.97 6.98 -7.23
N GLY A 201 -7.82 6.51 -7.76
CA GLY A 201 -7.52 6.60 -9.19
C GLY A 201 -7.26 8.04 -9.68
N ALA A 202 -6.78 8.92 -8.79
CA ALA A 202 -6.62 10.34 -9.04
C ALA A 202 -5.48 10.72 -10.02
N HIS A 203 -4.87 9.75 -10.73
CA HIS A 203 -3.71 9.97 -11.62
C HIS A 203 -3.94 11.11 -12.63
N ALA A 204 -5.07 11.08 -13.34
CA ALA A 204 -5.40 12.13 -14.32
C ALA A 204 -5.68 13.47 -13.65
N ALA A 205 -6.42 13.48 -12.54
CA ALA A 205 -6.76 14.69 -11.82
C ALA A 205 -5.54 15.40 -11.21
N VAL A 206 -4.59 14.61 -10.62
CA VAL A 206 -3.32 15.15 -10.10
C VAL A 206 -2.51 15.78 -11.23
N ARG A 207 -2.32 15.08 -12.35
CA ARG A 207 -1.57 15.62 -13.49
C ARG A 207 -2.23 16.88 -14.06
N ALA A 208 -3.54 16.84 -14.29
CA ALA A 208 -4.28 17.98 -14.82
C ALA A 208 -4.19 19.22 -13.91
N LEU A 209 -4.28 19.03 -12.59
CA LEU A 209 -4.11 20.13 -11.63
C LEU A 209 -2.67 20.64 -11.63
N ALA A 210 -1.68 19.75 -11.59
CA ALA A 210 -0.26 20.10 -11.58
C ALA A 210 0.15 20.87 -12.84
N ASP A 211 -0.34 20.45 -14.02
CA ASP A 211 -0.11 21.14 -15.30
C ASP A 211 -0.79 22.49 -15.35
N LYS A 212 -2.08 22.55 -14.98
CA LYS A 212 -2.87 23.79 -15.01
C LYS A 212 -2.28 24.87 -14.13
N LEU A 213 -1.85 24.49 -12.92
CA LEU A 213 -1.36 25.43 -11.92
C LEU A 213 0.16 25.61 -11.93
N SER A 214 0.88 24.78 -12.71
CA SER A 214 2.34 24.72 -12.68
C SER A 214 2.86 24.58 -11.24
N ILE A 215 2.38 23.55 -10.50
CA ILE A 215 2.71 23.31 -9.10
C ILE A 215 3.59 22.05 -8.96
N PRO A 216 4.68 22.05 -8.14
CA PRO A 216 5.50 20.86 -7.96
C PRO A 216 4.78 19.77 -7.18
N VAL A 217 5.08 18.51 -7.53
CA VAL A 217 4.45 17.30 -6.98
C VAL A 217 5.52 16.43 -6.32
N ALA A 218 5.46 16.34 -5.00
CA ALA A 218 6.12 15.31 -4.22
C ALA A 218 5.15 14.17 -3.92
N THR A 219 5.66 12.99 -3.55
CA THR A 219 4.83 11.86 -3.15
C THR A 219 5.30 11.29 -1.82
N SER A 220 4.38 10.68 -1.06
CA SER A 220 4.78 9.66 -0.10
C SER A 220 5.30 8.43 -0.86
N LEU A 221 5.94 7.48 -0.16
CA LEU A 221 6.30 6.20 -0.80
C LEU A 221 5.08 5.46 -1.37
N GLY A 222 3.93 5.53 -0.70
CA GLY A 222 2.70 4.89 -1.17
C GLY A 222 1.99 5.66 -2.29
N GLY A 223 2.35 6.92 -2.52
CA GLY A 223 1.81 7.74 -3.62
C GLY A 223 2.62 7.68 -4.91
N ARG A 224 3.72 6.91 -4.93
CA ARG A 224 4.56 6.78 -6.13
C ARG A 224 3.80 6.21 -7.34
N GLY A 225 4.13 6.72 -8.51
CA GLY A 225 3.48 6.36 -9.77
C GLY A 225 2.27 7.24 -10.11
N ILE A 226 1.80 8.11 -9.19
CA ILE A 226 0.69 9.02 -9.48
C ILE A 226 1.03 10.01 -10.62
N VAL A 227 2.29 10.44 -10.67
CA VAL A 227 2.89 11.16 -11.79
C VAL A 227 4.18 10.45 -12.18
N PRO A 228 4.48 10.32 -13.48
CA PRO A 228 5.76 9.74 -13.91
C PRO A 228 6.92 10.64 -13.50
N THR A 229 8.11 10.04 -13.31
CA THR A 229 9.32 10.78 -12.94
C THR A 229 9.77 11.79 -13.99
N THR A 230 9.30 11.60 -15.23
CA THR A 230 9.51 12.51 -16.36
C THR A 230 8.61 13.75 -16.35
N HIS A 231 7.60 13.79 -15.47
CA HIS A 231 6.69 14.93 -15.38
C HIS A 231 7.44 16.18 -14.91
N PRO A 232 7.23 17.36 -15.55
CA PRO A 232 7.98 18.59 -15.23
C PRO A 232 7.86 19.05 -13.78
N GLY A 233 6.73 18.76 -13.14
CA GLY A 233 6.50 19.07 -11.73
C GLY A 233 6.99 18.03 -10.73
N HIS A 234 7.46 16.85 -11.16
CA HIS A 234 7.90 15.80 -10.25
C HIS A 234 9.18 16.19 -9.49
N ILE A 235 9.14 16.14 -8.15
CA ILE A 235 10.27 16.47 -7.26
C ILE A 235 10.60 15.35 -6.26
N GLY A 236 10.18 14.12 -6.52
CA GLY A 236 10.58 12.93 -5.76
C GLY A 236 9.70 12.58 -4.57
N VAL A 237 10.25 11.76 -3.69
CA VAL A 237 9.59 11.27 -2.47
C VAL A 237 10.00 12.11 -1.28
N VAL A 238 9.02 12.54 -0.47
CA VAL A 238 9.23 13.29 0.78
C VAL A 238 9.14 12.39 2.01
N GLY A 239 9.83 12.74 3.06
CA GLY A 239 9.76 12.12 4.38
C GLY A 239 11.04 11.43 4.83
N THR A 240 10.93 10.45 5.71
CA THR A 240 12.08 9.72 6.29
C THR A 240 12.87 8.93 5.23
N TYR A 241 12.18 8.39 4.24
CA TYR A 241 12.77 7.65 3.11
C TYR A 241 12.63 8.49 1.84
N SER A 242 13.42 9.55 1.76
CA SER A 242 13.31 10.56 0.72
C SER A 242 14.63 10.78 0.00
N ALA A 243 14.56 11.47 -1.13
CA ALA A 243 15.69 12.25 -1.62
C ALA A 243 15.84 13.49 -0.71
N PRO A 244 17.04 13.78 -0.14
CA PRO A 244 17.21 14.90 0.76
C PRO A 244 16.74 16.24 0.20
N ILE A 245 16.92 16.44 -1.10
CA ILE A 245 16.46 17.66 -1.80
C ILE A 245 14.94 17.81 -1.77
N THR A 246 14.17 16.71 -1.83
CA THR A 246 12.71 16.77 -1.76
C THR A 246 12.25 17.27 -0.39
N ASN A 247 12.89 16.82 0.71
CA ASN A 247 12.61 17.34 2.04
C ASN A 247 12.92 18.84 2.14
N GLN A 248 14.03 19.29 1.55
CA GLN A 248 14.38 20.72 1.52
C GLN A 248 13.33 21.54 0.77
N LEU A 249 12.89 21.08 -0.40
CA LEU A 249 11.88 21.76 -1.21
C LEU A 249 10.52 21.84 -0.48
N VAL A 250 10.10 20.77 0.19
CA VAL A 250 8.86 20.77 0.98
C VAL A 250 8.99 21.61 2.24
N HIS A 251 10.17 21.67 2.85
CA HIS A 251 10.46 22.55 4.00
C HIS A 251 10.42 24.04 3.62
N GLU A 252 10.86 24.40 2.41
CA GLU A 252 10.84 25.78 1.88
C GLU A 252 9.45 26.22 1.39
N ALA A 253 8.50 25.27 1.27
CA ALA A 253 7.14 25.58 0.83
C ALA A 253 6.42 26.46 1.86
N ASP A 254 5.63 27.41 1.37
CA ASP A 254 4.76 28.26 2.19
C ASP A 254 3.29 27.79 2.22
N CYS A 255 2.98 26.70 1.52
CA CYS A 255 1.73 25.97 1.59
C CYS A 255 1.96 24.54 1.11
N VAL A 256 1.58 23.54 1.90
CA VAL A 256 1.66 22.12 1.51
C VAL A 256 0.26 21.54 1.41
N VAL A 257 -0.05 20.95 0.25
CA VAL A 257 -1.34 20.29 -0.03
C VAL A 257 -1.17 18.79 0.03
N TYR A 258 -1.61 18.17 1.10
CA TYR A 258 -1.67 16.71 1.24
C TYR A 258 -2.95 16.16 0.61
N VAL A 259 -2.81 15.20 -0.30
CA VAL A 259 -3.93 14.59 -1.02
C VAL A 259 -3.97 13.09 -0.77
N GLY A 260 -5.00 12.60 -0.08
CA GLY A 260 -5.12 11.19 0.29
C GLY A 260 -3.91 10.71 1.11
N CYS A 261 -3.46 11.53 2.05
CA CYS A 261 -2.24 11.32 2.81
C CYS A 261 -2.48 11.56 4.31
N HIS A 262 -2.25 10.55 5.13
CA HIS A 262 -2.48 10.59 6.58
C HIS A 262 -1.41 11.32 7.41
N THR A 263 -0.50 12.03 6.77
CA THR A 263 0.50 12.89 7.41
C THR A 263 1.27 12.24 8.57
N GLY A 264 1.54 10.93 8.47
CA GLY A 264 2.29 10.18 9.48
C GLY A 264 3.80 10.50 9.49
N ASP A 265 4.50 9.93 10.46
CA ASP A 265 5.94 10.12 10.71
C ASP A 265 6.81 9.89 9.47
N GLN A 266 6.51 8.86 8.68
CA GLN A 266 7.29 8.54 7.48
C GLN A 266 7.24 9.63 6.41
N VAL A 267 6.07 10.19 6.11
CA VAL A 267 5.91 11.19 5.04
C VAL A 267 6.29 12.60 5.51
N THR A 268 6.29 12.83 6.81
CA THR A 268 6.59 14.14 7.41
C THR A 268 7.98 14.21 8.02
N ASN A 269 8.80 13.17 7.87
CA ASN A 269 10.09 13.03 8.53
C ASN A 269 9.99 13.31 10.04
N ASN A 270 9.13 12.58 10.75
CA ASN A 270 8.79 12.77 12.16
C ASN A 270 8.25 14.18 12.47
N TRP A 271 7.34 14.66 11.62
CA TRP A 271 6.65 15.96 11.73
C TRP A 271 7.61 17.17 11.73
N THR A 272 8.75 17.04 11.03
CA THR A 272 9.71 18.13 10.81
C THR A 272 9.63 18.72 9.40
N VAL A 273 8.95 18.05 8.48
CA VAL A 273 8.81 18.47 7.06
C VAL A 273 7.36 18.32 6.61
N PRO A 274 6.65 19.43 6.34
CA PRO A 274 7.04 20.82 6.62
C PRO A 274 7.07 21.12 8.12
N GLY A 275 7.59 22.31 8.49
CA GLY A 275 7.50 22.80 9.85
C GLY A 275 6.05 23.02 10.31
N PRO A 276 5.78 23.04 11.63
CA PRO A 276 4.42 23.11 12.18
C PRO A 276 3.70 24.45 11.89
N GLU A 277 4.45 25.49 11.55
CA GLU A 277 3.94 26.82 11.20
C GLU A 277 3.46 26.93 9.77
N VAL A 278 3.86 26.00 8.89
CA VAL A 278 3.49 26.04 7.47
C VAL A 278 1.98 25.75 7.31
N PRO A 279 1.25 26.59 6.56
CA PRO A 279 -0.13 26.34 6.22
C PRO A 279 -0.30 25.02 5.47
N ILE A 280 -1.20 24.18 5.95
CA ILE A 280 -1.51 22.87 5.38
C ILE A 280 -2.90 22.89 4.77
N VAL A 281 -3.02 22.38 3.55
CA VAL A 281 -4.28 21.91 2.97
C VAL A 281 -4.27 20.39 3.07
N GLN A 282 -5.38 19.80 3.51
CA GLN A 282 -5.51 18.36 3.59
C GLN A 282 -6.81 17.90 2.95
N ILE A 283 -6.70 17.03 1.93
CA ILE A 283 -7.84 16.43 1.22
C ILE A 283 -7.84 14.94 1.57
N ASP A 284 -8.86 14.50 2.28
CA ASP A 284 -9.03 13.10 2.68
C ASP A 284 -10.51 12.71 2.74
N VAL A 285 -10.79 11.42 2.50
CA VAL A 285 -12.13 10.87 2.62
C VAL A 285 -12.52 10.63 4.08
N ASP A 286 -11.54 10.56 4.97
CA ASP A 286 -11.72 10.31 6.39
C ASP A 286 -11.59 11.61 7.20
N PRO A 287 -12.69 12.12 7.78
CA PRO A 287 -12.67 13.36 8.54
C PRO A 287 -11.75 13.31 9.76
N ILE A 288 -11.44 12.11 10.28
CA ILE A 288 -10.55 11.96 11.44
C ILE A 288 -9.09 12.29 11.07
N GLU A 289 -8.72 12.15 9.80
CA GLU A 289 -7.37 12.47 9.33
C GLU A 289 -7.13 13.98 9.19
N LEU A 290 -8.20 14.77 9.00
CA LEU A 290 -8.10 16.22 8.82
C LEU A 290 -7.65 16.92 10.10
N GLY A 291 -6.47 17.55 10.06
CA GLY A 291 -5.91 18.25 11.23
C GLY A 291 -5.34 17.35 12.32
N ARG A 292 -5.22 16.05 12.11
CA ARG A 292 -4.71 15.11 13.12
C ARG A 292 -3.31 15.49 13.62
N ASN A 293 -2.43 15.89 12.72
CA ASN A 293 -1.00 16.07 13.01
C ASN A 293 -0.52 17.52 12.86
N TYR A 294 -1.30 18.40 12.27
CA TYR A 294 -0.97 19.79 12.03
C TYR A 294 -2.09 20.71 12.52
N PRO A 295 -1.78 21.76 13.30
CA PRO A 295 -2.82 22.63 13.87
C PRO A 295 -3.38 23.64 12.86
N ASN A 296 -2.63 23.99 11.81
CA ASN A 296 -3.00 25.01 10.83
C ASN A 296 -3.47 24.40 9.51
N VAL A 297 -4.57 23.61 9.57
CA VAL A 297 -5.10 22.88 8.43
C VAL A 297 -6.37 23.53 7.87
N THR A 298 -6.40 23.68 6.53
CA THR A 298 -7.64 23.87 5.77
C THR A 298 -8.04 22.51 5.20
N GLY A 299 -9.07 21.90 5.79
CA GLY A 299 -9.50 20.53 5.44
C GLY A 299 -10.55 20.51 4.35
N VAL A 300 -10.50 19.46 3.53
CA VAL A 300 -11.54 19.06 2.57
C VAL A 300 -11.87 17.60 2.83
N CYS A 301 -13.12 17.33 3.24
CA CYS A 301 -13.59 15.97 3.45
C CYS A 301 -14.27 15.46 2.16
N GLY A 302 -13.52 14.67 1.38
CA GLY A 302 -14.03 14.17 0.10
C GLY A 302 -13.08 13.22 -0.61
N ASP A 303 -13.59 12.61 -1.69
CA ASP A 303 -12.77 11.77 -2.55
C ASP A 303 -11.66 12.59 -3.23
N PRO A 304 -10.39 12.15 -3.20
CA PRO A 304 -9.28 12.89 -3.79
C PRO A 304 -9.47 13.27 -5.26
N THR A 305 -10.00 12.36 -6.09
CA THR A 305 -10.24 12.66 -7.51
C THR A 305 -11.26 13.77 -7.69
N ALA A 306 -12.41 13.65 -7.02
CA ALA A 306 -13.49 14.62 -7.10
C ALA A 306 -13.07 16.01 -6.56
N ALA A 307 -12.36 16.02 -5.42
CA ALA A 307 -11.87 17.27 -4.82
C ALA A 307 -10.83 17.99 -5.71
N LEU A 308 -9.92 17.24 -6.35
CA LEU A 308 -8.94 17.82 -7.28
C LEU A 308 -9.59 18.36 -8.55
N GLU A 309 -10.62 17.70 -9.08
CA GLU A 309 -11.41 18.21 -10.22
C GLU A 309 -12.13 19.52 -9.87
N ASP A 310 -12.77 19.58 -8.69
CA ASP A 310 -13.45 20.77 -8.21
C ASP A 310 -12.44 21.91 -7.94
N LEU A 311 -11.30 21.60 -7.32
CA LEU A 311 -10.22 22.56 -7.07
C LEU A 311 -9.62 23.09 -8.39
N ALA A 312 -9.43 22.22 -9.39
CA ALA A 312 -8.97 22.64 -10.71
C ALA A 312 -9.93 23.63 -11.38
N THR A 313 -11.21 23.59 -11.03
CA THR A 313 -12.21 24.53 -11.53
C THR A 313 -12.23 25.83 -10.71
N ALA A 314 -12.10 25.72 -9.39
CA ALA A 314 -12.20 26.85 -8.46
C ALA A 314 -10.98 27.78 -8.47
N VAL A 315 -9.76 27.21 -8.62
CA VAL A 315 -8.54 28.03 -8.65
C VAL A 315 -8.47 28.79 -9.96
N SER A 316 -8.78 30.09 -9.90
CA SER A 316 -8.69 31.01 -11.00
C SER A 316 -7.44 31.89 -10.88
N GLY A 317 -6.50 31.71 -11.80
CA GLY A 317 -5.70 32.84 -12.26
C GLY A 317 -4.38 33.20 -11.63
N SER A 318 -3.60 32.33 -10.94
CA SER A 318 -2.21 32.71 -10.59
C SER A 318 -1.13 31.72 -11.02
N ALA A 319 -1.41 30.91 -12.03
CA ALA A 319 -0.44 29.95 -12.59
C ALA A 319 0.91 30.58 -12.99
N ALA A 320 0.95 31.84 -13.32
CA ALA A 320 2.18 32.55 -13.69
C ALA A 320 3.20 32.68 -12.53
N GLY A 321 2.72 32.77 -11.28
CA GLY A 321 3.59 32.94 -10.13
C GLY A 321 4.29 31.64 -9.66
N TRP A 322 3.70 30.49 -9.94
CA TRP A 322 4.25 29.20 -9.48
C TRP A 322 5.14 28.51 -10.50
N ALA A 323 5.04 28.89 -11.77
CA ALA A 323 5.85 28.30 -12.84
C ALA A 323 7.37 28.42 -12.58
N ASP A 324 7.83 29.59 -12.11
CA ASP A 324 9.24 29.80 -11.77
C ASP A 324 9.66 28.99 -10.55
N TRP A 325 8.78 28.87 -9.54
CA TRP A 325 9.01 28.01 -8.39
C TRP A 325 9.14 26.56 -8.80
N THR A 326 8.20 26.05 -9.59
CA THR A 326 8.20 24.67 -10.08
C THR A 326 9.41 24.37 -10.93
N LYS A 327 9.77 25.27 -11.84
CA LYS A 327 11.00 25.14 -12.64
C LYS A 327 12.26 25.11 -11.76
N SER A 328 12.35 25.99 -10.76
CA SER A 328 13.45 26.01 -9.82
C SER A 328 13.51 24.73 -8.97
N ALA A 329 12.37 24.27 -8.45
CA ALA A 329 12.29 23.06 -7.65
C ALA A 329 12.70 21.83 -8.47
N ARG A 330 12.23 21.74 -9.72
CA ARG A 330 12.61 20.67 -10.64
C ARG A 330 14.11 20.71 -10.98
N ALA A 331 14.67 21.85 -11.30
CA ALA A 331 16.09 22.00 -11.60
C ALA A 331 16.97 21.55 -10.44
N ARG A 332 16.63 21.94 -9.20
CA ARG A 332 17.35 21.49 -7.99
C ARG A 332 17.23 19.99 -7.74
N PHE A 333 16.06 19.40 -8.04
CA PHE A 333 15.90 17.95 -7.99
C PHE A 333 16.76 17.26 -9.04
N ASP A 334 16.80 17.77 -10.28
CA ASP A 334 17.62 17.23 -11.35
C ASP A 334 19.13 17.36 -11.07
N GLU A 335 19.57 18.47 -10.46
CA GLU A 335 20.96 18.65 -9.99
C GLU A 335 21.34 17.60 -8.94
N TRP A 336 20.48 17.39 -7.94
CA TRP A 336 20.69 16.31 -6.96
C TRP A 336 20.73 14.95 -7.64
N TRP A 337 19.85 14.69 -8.58
CA TRP A 337 19.78 13.43 -9.32
C TRP A 337 21.08 13.21 -10.11
N ALA A 338 21.61 14.24 -10.76
CA ALA A 338 22.87 14.18 -11.50
C ALA A 338 24.06 13.80 -10.61
N THR A 339 24.06 14.13 -9.32
CA THR A 339 25.12 13.70 -8.39
C THR A 339 25.22 12.17 -8.25
N ARG A 340 24.16 11.43 -8.65
CA ARG A 340 24.11 9.97 -8.60
C ARG A 340 24.59 9.29 -9.89
N ASP A 341 24.84 10.06 -10.95
CA ASP A 341 25.12 9.53 -12.29
C ASP A 341 26.38 8.65 -12.38
N GLU A 342 27.42 8.96 -11.63
CA GLU A 342 28.62 8.14 -11.56
C GLU A 342 28.33 6.77 -10.94
N LEU A 343 27.62 6.75 -9.80
CA LEU A 343 27.23 5.52 -9.12
C LEU A 343 26.25 4.68 -9.94
N ARG A 344 25.33 5.33 -10.65
CA ARG A 344 24.37 4.69 -11.56
C ARG A 344 25.05 3.97 -12.73
N ARG A 345 26.26 4.39 -13.09
CA ARG A 345 27.11 3.82 -14.17
C ARG A 345 28.30 3.02 -13.63
N SER A 346 28.42 2.87 -12.31
CA SER A 346 29.55 2.19 -11.68
C SER A 346 29.77 0.77 -12.23
N GLY A 347 31.00 0.43 -12.53
CA GLY A 347 31.44 -0.93 -12.89
C GLY A 347 31.90 -1.76 -11.70
N GLU A 348 31.78 -1.26 -10.48
CA GLU A 348 32.30 -1.90 -9.27
C GLU A 348 31.64 -3.26 -8.96
N THR A 349 32.40 -4.08 -8.29
CA THR A 349 31.95 -5.37 -7.71
C THR A 349 32.34 -5.38 -6.21
N PRO A 350 31.39 -5.58 -5.29
CA PRO A 350 29.95 -5.83 -5.48
C PRO A 350 29.22 -4.69 -6.21
N ILE A 351 28.12 -5.03 -6.91
CA ILE A 351 27.34 -4.07 -7.70
C ILE A 351 26.79 -2.96 -6.80
N HIS A 352 27.04 -1.69 -7.16
CA HIS A 352 26.46 -0.57 -6.43
C HIS A 352 24.92 -0.52 -6.59
N VAL A 353 24.20 -0.21 -5.54
CA VAL A 353 22.72 -0.23 -5.56
C VAL A 353 22.12 0.77 -6.53
N ASP A 354 22.75 1.94 -6.72
CA ASP A 354 22.31 2.93 -7.73
C ASP A 354 22.31 2.33 -9.15
N ARG A 355 23.30 1.50 -9.48
CA ARG A 355 23.35 0.79 -10.76
C ARG A 355 22.20 -0.22 -10.90
N ILE A 356 21.86 -0.94 -9.83
CA ILE A 356 20.71 -1.85 -9.83
C ILE A 356 19.42 -1.06 -10.07
N CYS A 357 19.25 0.06 -9.37
CA CYS A 357 18.07 0.92 -9.54
C CYS A 357 18.01 1.55 -10.94
N ALA A 358 19.15 1.93 -11.52
CA ALA A 358 19.22 2.41 -12.90
C ALA A 358 18.78 1.33 -13.89
N ALA A 359 19.31 0.11 -13.75
CA ALA A 359 18.92 -1.02 -14.59
C ALA A 359 17.41 -1.33 -14.46
N LEU A 360 16.84 -1.28 -13.24
CA LEU A 360 15.40 -1.43 -13.05
C LEU A 360 14.61 -0.33 -13.76
N SER A 361 15.09 0.92 -13.71
CA SER A 361 14.45 2.05 -14.40
C SER A 361 14.44 1.88 -15.92
N ASP A 362 15.53 1.30 -16.47
CA ASP A 362 15.70 1.13 -17.92
C ASP A 362 14.97 -0.12 -18.46
N LEU A 363 14.84 -1.15 -17.64
CA LEU A 363 14.30 -2.46 -18.04
C LEU A 363 12.84 -2.68 -17.64
N LEU A 364 12.29 -1.87 -16.73
CA LEU A 364 10.88 -2.00 -16.33
C LEU A 364 9.98 -1.58 -17.50
N PRO A 365 9.16 -2.50 -18.06
CA PRO A 365 8.25 -2.16 -19.15
C PRO A 365 7.28 -1.04 -18.82
N ASP A 366 6.73 -0.38 -19.84
CA ASP A 366 5.84 0.77 -19.68
C ASP A 366 4.58 0.48 -18.85
N ASP A 367 4.13 -0.77 -18.82
CA ASP A 367 3.02 -1.25 -17.98
C ASP A 367 3.48 -2.14 -16.80
N GLY A 368 4.79 -2.15 -16.51
CA GLY A 368 5.40 -2.99 -15.49
C GLY A 368 4.93 -2.69 -14.07
N ILE A 369 4.88 -3.73 -13.24
CA ILE A 369 4.59 -3.65 -11.82
C ILE A 369 5.88 -3.92 -11.04
N LEU A 370 6.38 -2.92 -10.33
CA LEU A 370 7.51 -3.06 -9.40
C LEU A 370 7.01 -3.28 -7.99
N VAL A 371 7.33 -4.43 -7.40
CA VAL A 371 6.95 -4.82 -6.04
C VAL A 371 8.19 -4.81 -5.16
N ALA A 372 8.22 -3.95 -4.14
CA ALA A 372 9.37 -3.76 -3.27
C ALA A 372 9.09 -4.19 -1.82
N ASP A 373 10.10 -4.76 -1.17
CA ASP A 373 10.05 -5.05 0.25
C ASP A 373 10.25 -3.78 1.10
N THR A 374 10.25 -3.93 2.41
CA THR A 374 10.58 -2.86 3.36
C THR A 374 12.10 -2.69 3.54
N GLY A 375 12.51 -1.84 4.46
CA GLY A 375 13.91 -1.53 4.72
C GLY A 375 14.59 -0.86 3.53
N TYR A 376 15.85 -1.19 3.29
CA TYR A 376 16.61 -0.61 2.18
C TYR A 376 16.01 -0.91 0.81
N SER A 377 15.36 -2.06 0.62
CA SER A 377 14.67 -2.37 -0.64
C SER A 377 13.59 -1.34 -0.98
N GLY A 378 12.78 -0.96 0.01
CA GLY A 378 11.76 0.10 -0.16
C GLY A 378 12.36 1.50 -0.28
N ILE A 379 13.46 1.79 0.44
CA ILE A 379 14.14 3.09 0.36
C ILE A 379 14.71 3.29 -1.04
N TRP A 380 15.51 2.36 -1.53
CA TRP A 380 16.20 2.48 -2.80
C TRP A 380 15.25 2.47 -3.99
N THR A 381 14.35 1.51 -4.06
CA THR A 381 13.34 1.50 -5.13
C THR A 381 12.41 2.71 -5.05
N GLY A 382 12.08 3.13 -3.83
CA GLY A 382 11.26 4.30 -3.57
C GLY A 382 11.87 5.63 -4.02
N THR A 383 13.18 5.78 -3.93
CA THR A 383 13.87 7.06 -4.18
C THR A 383 14.72 7.07 -5.45
N MET A 384 15.20 5.92 -5.93
CA MET A 384 16.21 5.84 -7.00
C MET A 384 15.77 5.10 -8.27
N VAL A 385 14.63 4.40 -8.26
CA VAL A 385 14.05 3.83 -9.49
C VAL A 385 13.13 4.87 -10.12
N GLU A 386 13.29 5.12 -11.41
CA GLU A 386 12.42 5.99 -12.19
C GLU A 386 11.19 5.20 -12.70
N LEU A 387 10.00 5.71 -12.42
CA LEU A 387 8.77 5.26 -13.07
C LEU A 387 8.46 6.26 -14.18
N ARG A 388 8.76 5.87 -15.43
CA ARG A 388 8.75 6.79 -16.57
C ARG A 388 7.43 6.83 -17.32
N SER A 389 6.62 5.78 -17.16
CA SER A 389 5.30 5.65 -17.78
C SER A 389 4.20 5.85 -16.73
N PRO A 390 3.08 6.49 -17.10
CA PRO A 390 1.91 6.62 -16.22
C PRO A 390 1.21 5.28 -15.93
N ASP A 391 1.51 4.22 -16.69
CA ASP A 391 0.92 2.90 -16.54
C ASP A 391 1.78 1.97 -15.67
N GLN A 392 3.02 2.38 -15.33
CA GLN A 392 3.85 1.67 -14.37
C GLN A 392 3.27 1.76 -12.96
N THR A 393 3.28 0.66 -12.24
CA THR A 393 2.74 0.58 -10.89
C THR A 393 3.84 0.25 -9.89
N TYR A 394 3.85 0.94 -8.76
CA TYR A 394 4.75 0.68 -7.65
C TYR A 394 3.97 0.16 -6.45
N LEU A 395 4.32 -1.02 -5.98
CA LEU A 395 3.82 -1.60 -4.74
C LEU A 395 4.95 -1.76 -3.74
N ARG A 396 4.68 -1.51 -2.46
CA ARG A 396 5.64 -1.75 -1.40
C ARG A 396 4.97 -2.28 -0.15
N ALA A 397 5.77 -2.97 0.67
CA ALA A 397 5.38 -3.32 2.03
C ALA A 397 5.10 -2.05 2.87
N ALA A 398 4.05 -2.05 3.67
CA ALA A 398 3.81 -0.98 4.65
C ALA A 398 4.84 -1.01 5.80
N GLY A 399 5.35 -2.20 6.13
CA GLY A 399 6.38 -2.40 7.14
C GLY A 399 6.77 -3.86 7.36
N SER A 400 6.03 -4.81 6.79
CA SER A 400 6.26 -6.24 6.99
C SER A 400 7.40 -6.77 6.12
N LEU A 401 8.46 -7.20 6.76
CA LEU A 401 9.60 -7.83 6.08
C LEU A 401 9.20 -9.16 5.46
N GLY A 402 9.58 -9.39 4.21
CA GLY A 402 9.20 -10.57 3.43
C GLY A 402 7.88 -10.46 2.69
N TRP A 403 7.22 -9.30 2.72
CA TRP A 403 5.96 -9.06 2.02
C TRP A 403 6.08 -9.16 0.50
N SER A 404 7.19 -8.69 -0.07
CA SER A 404 7.29 -8.41 -1.51
C SER A 404 7.13 -9.63 -2.41
N PHE A 405 7.71 -10.77 -2.05
CA PHE A 405 7.68 -11.95 -2.93
C PHE A 405 6.26 -12.58 -3.01
N PRO A 406 5.57 -12.89 -1.91
CA PRO A 406 4.16 -13.27 -1.98
C PRO A 406 3.29 -12.20 -2.66
N ALA A 407 3.52 -10.93 -2.36
CA ALA A 407 2.79 -9.83 -2.99
C ALA A 407 2.98 -9.79 -4.51
N ALA A 408 4.19 -10.08 -5.01
CA ALA A 408 4.43 -10.17 -6.45
C ALA A 408 3.63 -11.30 -7.11
N ILE A 409 3.45 -12.43 -6.42
CA ILE A 409 2.57 -13.52 -6.87
C ILE A 409 1.11 -13.01 -6.92
N GLY A 410 0.63 -12.38 -5.85
CA GLY A 410 -0.71 -11.79 -5.81
C GLY A 410 -0.96 -10.74 -6.89
N ALA A 411 0.02 -9.86 -7.14
CA ALA A 411 -0.02 -8.87 -8.22
C ALA A 411 -0.07 -9.53 -9.60
N LYS A 412 0.70 -10.62 -9.80
CA LYS A 412 0.69 -11.38 -11.05
C LYS A 412 -0.63 -12.11 -11.28
N CYS A 413 -1.25 -12.63 -10.22
CA CYS A 413 -2.60 -13.19 -10.29
C CYS A 413 -3.65 -12.13 -10.69
N ALA A 414 -3.53 -10.91 -10.17
CA ALA A 414 -4.46 -9.82 -10.48
C ALA A 414 -4.29 -9.26 -11.90
N ALA A 415 -3.06 -9.29 -12.43
CA ALA A 415 -2.72 -8.75 -13.75
C ALA A 415 -1.82 -9.71 -14.53
N PRO A 416 -2.36 -10.86 -15.01
CA PRO A 416 -1.57 -11.92 -15.61
C PRO A 416 -0.85 -11.49 -16.90
N GLY A 417 -1.37 -10.50 -17.62
CA GLY A 417 -0.75 -9.95 -18.83
C GLY A 417 0.39 -8.95 -18.56
N ARG A 418 0.49 -8.38 -17.35
CA ARG A 418 1.48 -7.35 -17.02
C ARG A 418 2.79 -7.97 -16.52
N PRO A 419 3.96 -7.43 -16.90
CA PRO A 419 5.25 -7.79 -16.31
C PRO A 419 5.30 -7.44 -14.82
N VAL A 420 5.80 -8.36 -13.99
CA VAL A 420 6.01 -8.13 -12.55
C VAL A 420 7.47 -8.31 -12.21
N VAL A 421 8.06 -7.32 -11.55
CA VAL A 421 9.41 -7.35 -11.01
C VAL A 421 9.34 -7.21 -9.50
N CYS A 422 9.82 -8.21 -8.77
CA CYS A 422 9.97 -8.18 -7.32
C CYS A 422 11.38 -7.76 -6.96
N PHE A 423 11.53 -6.73 -6.11
CA PHE A 423 12.82 -6.34 -5.54
C PHE A 423 12.80 -6.58 -4.02
N THR A 424 13.66 -7.45 -3.55
CA THR A 424 13.68 -7.91 -2.16
C THR A 424 15.11 -8.01 -1.63
N GLY A 425 15.28 -7.91 -0.31
CA GLY A 425 16.55 -8.27 0.34
C GLY A 425 16.64 -9.79 0.54
N ASP A 426 17.86 -10.30 0.75
CA ASP A 426 18.13 -11.70 1.05
C ASP A 426 17.36 -12.18 2.30
N GLY A 427 17.46 -11.45 3.41
CA GLY A 427 16.73 -11.78 4.63
C GLY A 427 15.21 -11.78 4.43
N ALA A 428 14.66 -10.81 3.70
CA ALA A 428 13.25 -10.74 3.39
C ALA A 428 12.79 -11.91 2.51
N PHE A 429 13.59 -12.29 1.52
CA PHE A 429 13.28 -13.39 0.61
C PHE A 429 13.17 -14.73 1.34
N TYR A 430 14.05 -14.99 2.31
CA TYR A 430 14.04 -16.23 3.08
C TYR A 430 12.76 -16.45 3.90
N TYR A 431 12.03 -15.41 4.29
CA TYR A 431 10.77 -15.56 5.03
C TYR A 431 9.72 -16.36 4.25
N HIS A 432 9.72 -16.26 2.91
CA HIS A 432 8.70 -16.86 2.07
C HIS A 432 9.28 -17.56 0.83
N VAL A 433 10.50 -18.09 0.93
CA VAL A 433 11.17 -18.78 -0.18
C VAL A 433 10.36 -19.98 -0.69
N GLY A 434 9.56 -20.62 0.17
CA GLY A 434 8.67 -21.72 -0.20
C GLY A 434 7.65 -21.34 -1.29
N GLU A 435 7.29 -20.07 -1.41
CA GLU A 435 6.36 -19.60 -2.43
C GLU A 435 6.94 -19.62 -3.87
N LEU A 436 8.23 -19.95 -4.03
CA LEU A 436 8.80 -20.31 -5.35
C LEU A 436 8.07 -21.50 -5.97
N GLU A 437 7.67 -22.47 -5.15
CA GLU A 437 6.83 -23.59 -5.60
C GLU A 437 5.47 -23.06 -6.09
N THR A 438 4.82 -22.21 -5.31
CA THR A 438 3.52 -21.62 -5.67
C THR A 438 3.59 -20.90 -7.03
N ALA A 439 4.59 -20.05 -7.22
CA ALA A 439 4.79 -19.34 -8.49
C ALA A 439 5.02 -20.30 -9.66
N ARG A 440 5.84 -21.34 -9.45
CA ARG A 440 6.14 -22.36 -10.46
C ARG A 440 4.90 -23.20 -10.80
N ARG A 441 4.19 -23.71 -9.80
CA ARG A 441 3.00 -24.56 -9.96
C ARG A 441 1.90 -23.84 -10.73
N LEU A 442 1.73 -22.54 -10.48
CA LEU A 442 0.74 -21.72 -11.17
C LEU A 442 1.23 -21.15 -12.52
N GLY A 443 2.48 -21.42 -12.90
CA GLY A 443 3.04 -20.92 -14.16
C GLY A 443 3.08 -19.39 -14.23
N LEU A 444 3.39 -18.70 -13.13
CA LEU A 444 3.41 -17.24 -13.03
C LEU A 444 4.79 -16.67 -13.37
N PRO A 445 5.03 -16.19 -14.60
CA PRO A 445 6.32 -15.62 -14.97
C PRO A 445 6.51 -14.25 -14.30
N MET A 446 7.60 -14.10 -13.55
CA MET A 446 8.03 -12.86 -12.93
C MET A 446 9.54 -12.82 -12.77
N VAL A 447 10.10 -11.62 -12.59
CA VAL A 447 11.52 -11.45 -12.27
C VAL A 447 11.64 -11.15 -10.77
N VAL A 448 12.49 -11.91 -10.08
CA VAL A 448 12.82 -11.66 -8.67
C VAL A 448 14.27 -11.22 -8.56
N VAL A 449 14.48 -9.99 -8.14
CA VAL A 449 15.79 -9.39 -7.88
C VAL A 449 16.05 -9.46 -6.39
N VAL A 450 16.95 -10.34 -5.97
CA VAL A 450 17.38 -10.46 -4.58
C VAL A 450 18.63 -9.63 -4.37
N ASN A 451 18.50 -8.53 -3.63
CA ASN A 451 19.62 -7.70 -3.23
C ASN A 451 20.29 -8.34 -2.01
N ASN A 452 21.30 -9.17 -2.28
CA ASN A 452 21.99 -9.92 -1.25
C ASN A 452 23.16 -9.10 -0.67
N ASN A 453 23.01 -8.62 0.55
CA ASN A 453 24.05 -7.97 1.35
C ASN A 453 24.44 -8.81 2.59
N ALA A 454 24.06 -10.10 2.61
CA ALA A 454 24.33 -11.08 3.68
C ALA A 454 23.82 -10.61 5.05
N GLY A 455 22.62 -9.98 5.11
CA GLY A 455 22.03 -9.61 6.39
C GLY A 455 20.97 -8.51 6.33
N PHE A 456 20.41 -8.17 7.50
CA PHE A 456 19.44 -7.09 7.66
C PHE A 456 20.15 -5.72 7.69
N GLY A 457 20.59 -5.24 6.52
CA GLY A 457 21.52 -4.11 6.37
C GLY A 457 21.11 -2.84 7.10
N GLN A 458 19.82 -2.49 7.13
CA GLN A 458 19.36 -1.29 7.85
C GLN A 458 19.55 -1.41 9.36
N GLY A 459 19.28 -2.58 9.93
CA GLY A 459 19.50 -2.87 11.34
C GLY A 459 20.98 -2.98 11.66
N LEU A 460 21.74 -3.69 10.83
CA LEU A 460 23.16 -3.90 10.99
C LEU A 460 23.96 -2.59 11.02
N TYR A 461 23.65 -1.66 10.12
CA TYR A 461 24.26 -0.34 10.13
C TYR A 461 24.09 0.39 11.48
N ARG A 462 22.88 0.35 12.04
CA ARG A 462 22.58 0.96 13.34
C ARG A 462 23.31 0.25 14.49
N VAL A 463 23.33 -1.07 14.49
CA VAL A 463 24.03 -1.87 15.50
C VAL A 463 25.54 -1.56 15.48
N ARG A 464 26.17 -1.55 14.30
CA ARG A 464 27.57 -1.18 14.15
C ARG A 464 27.86 0.22 14.67
N ALA A 465 27.02 1.22 14.32
CA ALA A 465 27.16 2.59 14.81
C ALA A 465 27.00 2.70 16.35
N MET A 466 26.10 1.90 16.96
CA MET A 466 25.88 1.88 18.40
C MET A 466 26.98 1.13 19.16
N GLN A 467 27.58 0.12 18.53
CA GLN A 467 28.66 -0.66 19.15
C GLN A 467 29.92 0.17 19.30
N GLY A 468 30.29 0.97 18.29
CA GLY A 468 31.54 1.72 18.30
C GLY A 468 32.73 0.77 18.55
N ASP A 469 33.62 1.14 19.49
CA ASP A 469 34.82 0.37 19.86
C ASP A 469 34.57 -0.73 20.90
N ARG A 470 33.31 -1.04 21.23
CA ARG A 470 32.98 -2.10 22.21
C ARG A 470 33.35 -3.48 21.64
N PRO A 471 33.89 -4.40 22.48
CA PRO A 471 34.18 -5.75 22.03
C PRO A 471 32.87 -6.51 21.69
N GLY A 472 32.95 -7.38 20.68
CA GLY A 472 31.85 -8.20 20.23
C GLY A 472 31.76 -8.25 18.69
N ASN A 473 30.89 -9.10 18.18
CA ASN A 473 30.62 -9.18 16.75
C ASN A 473 29.19 -8.69 16.45
N PRO A 474 29.01 -7.43 16.01
CA PRO A 474 27.70 -6.89 15.69
C PRO A 474 27.02 -7.64 14.53
N ASP A 475 27.81 -8.23 13.64
CA ASP A 475 27.30 -8.95 12.46
C ASP A 475 26.55 -10.23 12.86
N ALA A 476 26.97 -10.88 13.95
CA ALA A 476 26.27 -12.06 14.46
C ALA A 476 24.82 -11.81 14.92
N LEU A 477 24.41 -10.56 15.06
CA LEU A 477 23.05 -10.21 15.47
C LEU A 477 22.06 -10.13 14.30
N LEU A 478 22.55 -9.86 13.08
CA LEU A 478 21.66 -9.49 11.96
C LEU A 478 22.10 -10.11 10.61
N CYS A 479 23.06 -11.00 10.63
CA CYS A 479 23.54 -11.73 9.44
C CYS A 479 23.18 -13.21 9.48
#